data_26bbd158335c84a69ec1987d1ba4f2f9
#
_entry.id   26bbd158335c84a69ec1987d1ba4f2f9
#
_cell.length_a   1.000
_cell.length_b   1.000
_cell.length_c   1.000
_cell.angle_alpha   90.00
_cell.angle_beta   90.00
_cell.angle_gamma   90.00
#
_symmetry.space_group_name_H-M   'P 1'
#
loop_
_entity.id
_entity.type
_entity.pdbx_description
1 polymer ?
#
loop_
_entity_poly.entity_id
_entity_poly.type
_entity_poly.pdbx_seq_one_letter_code
_entity_poly.pdbx_strand_id
1 'polypeptide(L)'
;MRVPGIVLGLLLAMLVTGAVGDAAAQAPAPPPIVGNVYTVTYVEVMPTSTAEALAHLKRYVQAARKEDGNVRCEIVQRIDEPNQLVVLAVWKDQPAFEAHGKGASWSDMREKVTAIRNAPIDQRVHGALSVGPVDWKPAPGAVVVVTHVDVIPPRKDDGVAAVKQLAEESRKGDGNVMFEVVQQNNRPNHFTVVEMWKTAKAVTAHSMAPATREFRDKLAPATGALYDERKYRPVE
;
A
#
# COMPACT_ATOMS: atom_id res chain seq x y z
N MET A 1 -70.76 -53.88 25.34
CA MET A 1 -69.78 -53.58 24.29
C MET A 1 -68.78 -52.52 24.80
N ARG A 2 -67.57 -52.89 25.06
CA ARG A 2 -66.47 -52.03 25.61
C ARG A 2 -65.61 -51.58 24.47
N VAL A 3 -65.35 -50.26 24.31
CA VAL A 3 -64.44 -49.65 23.33
C VAL A 3 -63.14 -49.40 24.08
N PRO A 4 -61.99 -49.81 23.55
CA PRO A 4 -60.68 -49.54 24.18
C PRO A 4 -60.19 -48.14 23.79
N GLY A 5 -59.64 -47.40 24.78
CA GLY A 5 -59.05 -46.10 24.62
C GLY A 5 -57.68 -46.17 23.99
N ILE A 6 -57.43 -45.23 23.09
CA ILE A 6 -56.15 -45.04 22.45
C ILE A 6 -55.33 -44.06 23.32
N VAL A 7 -54.19 -44.51 23.83
CA VAL A 7 -53.20 -43.69 24.52
C VAL A 7 -52.28 -43.07 23.45
N LEU A 8 -52.35 -41.75 23.32
CA LEU A 8 -51.52 -40.92 22.44
C LEU A 8 -50.23 -40.57 23.19
N GLY A 9 -49.14 -41.25 22.87
CA GLY A 9 -47.82 -40.92 23.41
C GLY A 9 -47.22 -39.68 22.70
N LEU A 10 -46.99 -38.60 23.47
CA LEU A 10 -46.24 -37.42 23.01
C LEU A 10 -44.75 -37.74 22.99
N LEU A 11 -44.14 -37.85 21.80
CA LEU A 11 -42.69 -37.85 21.62
C LEU A 11 -42.19 -36.37 21.62
N LEU A 12 -41.49 -35.99 22.69
CA LEU A 12 -40.82 -34.70 22.80
C LEU A 12 -39.44 -34.83 22.09
N ALA A 13 -39.36 -34.30 20.86
CA ALA A 13 -38.11 -34.19 20.14
C ALA A 13 -37.31 -32.98 20.66
N MET A 14 -36.25 -33.20 21.43
CA MET A 14 -35.27 -32.15 21.76
C MET A 14 -34.41 -31.85 20.52
N LEU A 15 -34.64 -30.70 19.89
CA LEU A 15 -33.72 -30.11 18.92
C LEU A 15 -32.54 -29.49 19.69
N VAL A 16 -31.39 -30.17 19.66
CA VAL A 16 -30.13 -29.60 20.07
C VAL A 16 -29.61 -28.79 18.88
N THR A 17 -29.88 -27.48 18.88
CA THR A 17 -29.20 -26.55 17.95
C THR A 17 -27.80 -26.29 18.46
N GLY A 18 -26.85 -27.09 18.00
CA GLY A 18 -25.43 -26.81 18.15
C GLY A 18 -25.10 -25.57 17.31
N ALA A 19 -24.87 -24.40 17.93
CA ALA A 19 -24.27 -23.28 17.29
C ALA A 19 -22.79 -23.64 17.03
N VAL A 20 -22.48 -24.07 15.80
CA VAL A 20 -21.10 -24.14 15.31
C VAL A 20 -20.70 -22.69 15.01
N GLY A 21 -20.11 -22.05 16.01
CA GLY A 21 -19.43 -20.78 15.81
C GLY A 21 -18.16 -21.06 15.00
N ASP A 22 -18.18 -20.74 13.71
CA ASP A 22 -16.95 -20.60 12.91
C ASP A 22 -16.10 -19.48 13.51
N ALA A 23 -15.27 -19.81 14.47
CA ALA A 23 -14.16 -18.94 14.85
C ALA A 23 -13.15 -19.01 13.69
N ALA A 24 -13.34 -18.15 12.69
CA ALA A 24 -12.31 -17.92 11.70
C ALA A 24 -11.05 -17.53 12.47
N ALA A 25 -10.03 -18.41 12.46
CA ALA A 25 -8.77 -18.15 13.12
C ALA A 25 -8.19 -16.86 12.56
N GLN A 26 -8.16 -15.82 13.39
CA GLN A 26 -7.61 -14.53 13.01
C GLN A 26 -6.12 -14.72 12.71
N ALA A 27 -5.70 -14.34 11.50
CA ALA A 27 -4.30 -14.45 11.12
C ALA A 27 -3.43 -13.74 12.19
N PRO A 28 -2.27 -14.29 12.56
CA PRO A 28 -1.41 -13.68 13.55
C PRO A 28 -1.05 -12.26 13.12
N ALA A 29 -1.02 -11.34 14.09
CA ALA A 29 -0.61 -9.96 13.83
C ALA A 29 0.80 -9.95 13.20
N PRO A 30 1.04 -9.09 12.20
CA PRO A 30 2.37 -8.98 11.60
C PRO A 30 3.39 -8.53 12.66
N PRO A 31 4.67 -8.89 12.50
CA PRO A 31 5.71 -8.48 13.42
C PRO A 31 5.86 -6.95 13.43
N PRO A 32 6.28 -6.34 14.55
CA PRO A 32 6.51 -4.90 14.60
C PRO A 32 7.62 -4.48 13.62
N ILE A 33 7.43 -3.32 12.99
CA ILE A 33 8.44 -2.75 12.09
C ILE A 33 9.55 -2.13 12.94
N VAL A 34 10.79 -2.47 12.61
CA VAL A 34 11.98 -1.86 13.23
C VAL A 34 12.46 -0.70 12.35
N GLY A 35 12.64 0.48 12.96
CA GLY A 35 12.99 1.72 12.26
C GLY A 35 11.80 2.41 11.61
N ASN A 36 12.04 3.10 10.51
CA ASN A 36 11.02 3.90 9.85
C ASN A 36 9.88 3.04 9.27
N VAL A 37 8.66 3.52 9.47
CA VAL A 37 7.44 2.95 8.86
C VAL A 37 7.11 3.73 7.61
N TYR A 38 6.96 3.04 6.49
CA TYR A 38 6.58 3.60 5.20
C TYR A 38 5.13 3.25 4.89
N THR A 39 4.34 4.23 4.50
CA THR A 39 2.97 3.97 4.03
C THR A 39 2.78 4.43 2.61
N VAL A 40 2.11 3.60 1.82
CA VAL A 40 1.62 3.92 0.48
C VAL A 40 0.12 3.81 0.53
N THR A 41 -0.56 4.96 0.48
CA THR A 41 -2.03 5.04 0.58
C THR A 41 -2.61 5.41 -0.76
N TYR A 42 -3.26 4.47 -1.41
CA TYR A 42 -3.97 4.67 -2.67
C TYR A 42 -5.35 5.23 -2.43
N VAL A 43 -5.67 6.29 -3.15
CA VAL A 43 -6.95 7.00 -3.09
C VAL A 43 -7.47 7.14 -4.52
N GLU A 44 -8.60 6.50 -4.81
CA GLU A 44 -9.30 6.67 -6.05
C GLU A 44 -10.66 7.30 -5.79
N VAL A 45 -10.94 8.41 -6.44
CA VAL A 45 -12.18 9.16 -6.27
C VAL A 45 -12.96 9.23 -7.57
N MET A 46 -14.23 9.63 -7.48
CA MET A 46 -15.01 9.92 -8.68
C MET A 46 -14.28 10.98 -9.51
N PRO A 47 -14.15 10.85 -10.84
CA PRO A 47 -13.42 11.82 -11.68
C PRO A 47 -13.86 13.27 -11.49
N THR A 48 -15.16 13.49 -11.25
CA THR A 48 -15.74 14.82 -10.97
C THR A 48 -15.32 15.40 -9.61
N SER A 49 -14.84 14.56 -8.67
CA SER A 49 -14.43 14.96 -7.33
C SER A 49 -12.91 15.10 -7.17
N THR A 50 -12.15 15.02 -8.27
CA THR A 50 -10.68 15.08 -8.22
C THR A 50 -10.15 16.34 -7.54
N ALA A 51 -10.70 17.50 -7.85
CA ALA A 51 -10.27 18.78 -7.25
C ALA A 51 -10.58 18.85 -5.75
N GLU A 52 -11.74 18.35 -5.34
CA GLU A 52 -12.15 18.25 -3.94
C GLU A 52 -11.23 17.30 -3.16
N ALA A 53 -10.95 16.12 -3.72
CA ALA A 53 -10.01 15.15 -3.13
C ALA A 53 -8.61 15.76 -2.92
N LEU A 54 -8.08 16.46 -3.93
CA LEU A 54 -6.81 17.18 -3.82
C LEU A 54 -6.82 18.18 -2.67
N ALA A 55 -7.90 18.95 -2.52
CA ALA A 55 -8.03 19.92 -1.43
C ALA A 55 -8.07 19.24 -0.05
N HIS A 56 -8.75 18.10 0.07
CA HIS A 56 -8.76 17.30 1.31
C HIS A 56 -7.39 16.71 1.62
N LEU A 57 -6.73 16.09 0.65
CA LEU A 57 -5.42 15.49 0.82
C LEU A 57 -4.34 16.52 1.12
N LYS A 58 -4.37 17.72 0.51
CA LYS A 58 -3.44 18.80 0.83
C LYS A 58 -3.56 19.23 2.30
N ARG A 59 -4.79 19.42 2.81
CA ARG A 59 -5.02 19.74 4.24
C ARG A 59 -4.50 18.62 5.15
N TYR A 60 -4.79 17.39 4.80
CA TYR A 60 -4.31 16.22 5.53
C TYR A 60 -2.78 16.17 5.60
N VAL A 61 -2.10 16.29 4.47
CA VAL A 61 -0.62 16.26 4.40
C VAL A 61 0.00 17.40 5.19
N GLN A 62 -0.57 18.62 5.10
CA GLN A 62 -0.12 19.76 5.90
C GLN A 62 -0.26 19.53 7.42
N ALA A 63 -1.32 18.86 7.85
CA ALA A 63 -1.51 18.48 9.25
C ALA A 63 -0.55 17.35 9.67
N ALA A 64 -0.47 16.29 8.88
CA ALA A 64 0.39 15.14 9.16
C ALA A 64 1.88 15.53 9.27
N ARG A 65 2.37 16.45 8.45
CA ARG A 65 3.75 16.97 8.52
C ARG A 65 4.08 17.67 9.83
N LYS A 66 3.08 18.10 10.61
CA LYS A 66 3.26 18.74 11.92
C LYS A 66 3.17 17.75 13.08
N GLU A 67 2.79 16.51 12.82
CA GLU A 67 2.67 15.48 13.84
C GLU A 67 4.06 14.99 14.27
N ASP A 68 4.21 14.70 15.56
CA ASP A 68 5.47 14.17 16.09
C ASP A 68 5.82 12.83 15.44
N GLY A 69 7.03 12.74 14.94
CA GLY A 69 7.56 11.57 14.27
C GLY A 69 7.17 11.43 12.79
N ASN A 70 6.47 12.41 12.20
CA ASN A 70 6.40 12.47 10.75
C ASN A 70 7.76 12.85 10.17
N VAL A 71 8.27 12.05 9.24
CA VAL A 71 9.53 12.29 8.53
C VAL A 71 9.27 12.84 7.14
N ARG A 72 8.23 12.34 6.47
CA ARG A 72 7.80 12.77 5.14
C ARG A 72 6.32 12.45 4.96
N CYS A 73 5.58 13.33 4.30
CA CYS A 73 4.21 13.06 3.86
C CYS A 73 3.93 13.85 2.59
N GLU A 74 3.69 13.16 1.46
CA GLU A 74 3.64 13.73 0.13
C GLU A 74 2.45 13.19 -0.66
N ILE A 75 1.93 13.99 -1.59
CA ILE A 75 0.89 13.57 -2.52
C ILE A 75 1.50 13.45 -3.91
N VAL A 76 1.14 12.38 -4.60
CA VAL A 76 1.39 12.23 -6.03
C VAL A 76 0.08 11.93 -6.75
N GLN A 77 -0.08 12.48 -7.95
CA GLN A 77 -1.27 12.33 -8.77
C GLN A 77 -0.94 11.56 -10.04
N ARG A 78 -1.71 10.53 -10.34
CA ARG A 78 -1.50 9.69 -11.53
C ARG A 78 -1.63 10.53 -12.81
N ILE A 79 -0.72 10.31 -13.77
CA ILE A 79 -0.60 11.16 -14.96
C ILE A 79 -1.74 10.88 -15.94
N ASP A 80 -2.02 9.62 -16.19
CA ASP A 80 -3.04 9.13 -17.14
C ASP A 80 -4.45 9.05 -16.54
N GLU A 81 -4.56 8.93 -15.22
CA GLU A 81 -5.83 8.87 -14.49
C GLU A 81 -5.81 9.83 -13.29
N PRO A 82 -6.09 11.12 -13.49
CA PRO A 82 -5.91 12.16 -12.45
C PRO A 82 -6.77 12.00 -11.20
N ASN A 83 -7.83 11.19 -11.24
CA ASN A 83 -8.67 10.84 -10.11
C ASN A 83 -8.04 9.76 -9.20
N GLN A 84 -6.88 9.23 -9.57
CA GLN A 84 -6.08 8.33 -8.75
C GLN A 84 -4.91 9.09 -8.14
N LEU A 85 -4.86 9.06 -6.82
CA LEU A 85 -3.89 9.78 -6.01
C LEU A 85 -3.19 8.79 -5.07
N VAL A 86 -1.96 9.08 -4.72
CA VAL A 86 -1.23 8.32 -3.71
C VAL A 86 -0.66 9.27 -2.67
N VAL A 87 -0.82 8.92 -1.39
CA VAL A 87 -0.08 9.56 -0.31
C VAL A 87 1.07 8.65 0.09
N LEU A 88 2.28 9.21 0.01
CA LEU A 88 3.52 8.57 0.43
C LEU A 88 3.95 9.18 1.76
N ALA A 89 3.93 8.40 2.84
CA ALA A 89 4.36 8.92 4.14
C ALA A 89 5.43 8.03 4.78
N VAL A 90 6.30 8.67 5.56
CA VAL A 90 7.34 8.02 6.36
C VAL A 90 7.22 8.51 7.79
N TRP A 91 7.19 7.58 8.71
CA TRP A 91 7.14 7.80 10.16
C TRP A 91 8.40 7.27 10.80
N LYS A 92 8.90 7.96 11.83
CA LYS A 92 10.17 7.62 12.50
C LYS A 92 10.19 6.20 13.10
N ASP A 93 9.01 5.71 13.53
CA ASP A 93 8.85 4.41 14.15
C ASP A 93 7.38 3.97 14.17
N GLN A 94 7.15 2.74 14.61
CA GLN A 94 5.82 2.16 14.75
C GLN A 94 4.91 2.94 15.72
N PRO A 95 5.36 3.38 16.92
CA PRO A 95 4.53 4.20 17.82
C PRO A 95 4.05 5.51 17.20
N ALA A 96 4.90 6.22 16.44
CA ALA A 96 4.50 7.46 15.75
C ALA A 96 3.44 7.19 14.69
N PHE A 97 3.60 6.12 13.91
CA PHE A 97 2.59 5.70 12.93
C PHE A 97 1.26 5.33 13.60
N GLU A 98 1.28 4.60 14.73
CA GLU A 98 0.07 4.23 15.46
C GLU A 98 -0.62 5.44 16.09
N ALA A 99 0.13 6.41 16.60
CA ALA A 99 -0.40 7.67 17.12
C ALA A 99 -1.12 8.45 16.00
N HIS A 100 -0.49 8.58 14.83
CA HIS A 100 -1.10 9.16 13.64
C HIS A 100 -2.43 8.47 13.26
N GLY A 101 -2.46 7.14 13.23
CA GLY A 101 -3.65 6.36 12.88
C GLY A 101 -4.85 6.59 13.81
N LYS A 102 -4.61 7.10 15.03
CA LYS A 102 -5.61 7.50 16.01
C LYS A 102 -5.90 9.01 15.97
N GLY A 103 -5.15 9.76 15.17
CA GLY A 103 -5.22 11.22 15.10
C GLY A 103 -6.42 11.76 14.31
N ALA A 104 -6.79 13.00 14.62
CA ALA A 104 -7.91 13.67 13.96
C ALA A 104 -7.66 13.92 12.48
N SER A 105 -6.42 14.19 12.06
CA SER A 105 -6.06 14.45 10.66
C SER A 105 -6.36 13.25 9.77
N TRP A 106 -6.03 12.05 10.25
CA TRP A 106 -6.29 10.78 9.56
C TRP A 106 -7.79 10.47 9.48
N SER A 107 -8.52 10.62 10.60
CA SER A 107 -9.96 10.34 10.62
C SER A 107 -10.76 11.31 9.75
N ASP A 108 -10.45 12.62 9.80
CA ASP A 108 -11.09 13.64 8.95
C ASP A 108 -10.86 13.40 7.46
N MET A 109 -9.61 13.10 7.08
CA MET A 109 -9.28 12.75 5.70
C MET A 109 -10.08 11.53 5.23
N ARG A 110 -10.09 10.45 6.02
CA ARG A 110 -10.82 9.23 5.67
C ARG A 110 -12.32 9.47 5.51
N GLU A 111 -12.93 10.23 6.40
CA GLU A 111 -14.35 10.57 6.33
C GLU A 111 -14.67 11.31 5.03
N LYS A 112 -13.94 12.39 4.75
CA LYS A 112 -14.17 13.23 3.57
C LYS A 112 -13.91 12.51 2.26
N VAL A 113 -12.80 11.76 2.19
CA VAL A 113 -12.49 10.98 0.98
C VAL A 113 -13.47 9.83 0.79
N THR A 114 -13.95 9.20 1.86
CA THR A 114 -14.95 8.12 1.77
C THR A 114 -16.25 8.58 1.11
N ALA A 115 -16.65 9.83 1.30
CA ALA A 115 -17.86 10.37 0.69
C ALA A 115 -17.77 10.51 -0.84
N ILE A 116 -16.58 10.66 -1.39
CA ILE A 116 -16.33 10.94 -2.83
C ILE A 116 -15.51 9.85 -3.54
N ARG A 117 -15.16 8.77 -2.84
CA ARG A 117 -14.32 7.69 -3.40
C ARG A 117 -15.05 6.90 -4.49
N ASN A 118 -14.27 6.42 -5.45
CA ASN A 118 -14.67 5.43 -6.43
C ASN A 118 -14.29 4.00 -6.00
N ALA A 119 -13.21 3.87 -5.21
CA ALA A 119 -12.76 2.60 -4.63
C ALA A 119 -12.43 2.75 -3.13
N PRO A 120 -12.40 1.67 -2.36
CA PRO A 120 -11.92 1.72 -0.97
C PRO A 120 -10.51 2.31 -0.88
N ILE A 121 -10.23 3.11 0.17
CA ILE A 121 -8.88 3.58 0.46
C ILE A 121 -8.03 2.36 0.81
N ASP A 122 -6.91 2.17 0.08
CA ASP A 122 -5.95 1.08 0.30
C ASP A 122 -4.65 1.66 0.90
N GLN A 123 -4.48 1.51 2.21
CA GLN A 123 -3.24 1.87 2.90
C GLN A 123 -2.39 0.64 3.13
N ARG A 124 -1.22 0.61 2.50
CA ARG A 124 -0.23 -0.45 2.67
C ARG A 124 0.90 0.03 3.56
N VAL A 125 1.20 -0.78 4.60
CA VAL A 125 2.22 -0.47 5.62
C VAL A 125 3.44 -1.34 5.36
N HIS A 126 4.61 -0.71 5.36
CA HIS A 126 5.87 -1.34 4.97
C HIS A 126 6.99 -1.00 5.95
N GLY A 127 7.94 -1.93 6.07
CA GLY A 127 9.28 -1.66 6.59
C GLY A 127 10.25 -1.33 5.46
N ALA A 128 11.36 -0.66 5.79
CA ALA A 128 12.45 -0.41 4.85
C ALA A 128 13.11 -1.73 4.41
N LEU A 129 13.36 -1.89 3.10
CA LEU A 129 14.13 -3.02 2.57
C LEU A 129 15.43 -2.58 1.89
N SER A 130 15.36 -1.58 1.03
CA SER A 130 16.50 -0.90 0.40
C SER A 130 16.11 0.54 0.14
N VAL A 131 16.46 1.42 1.07
CA VAL A 131 16.10 2.84 1.04
C VAL A 131 17.37 3.69 1.12
N GLY A 132 17.30 4.89 0.54
CA GLY A 132 18.31 5.93 0.68
C GLY A 132 17.92 6.96 1.74
N PRO A 133 18.59 8.11 1.77
CA PRO A 133 18.15 9.25 2.58
C PRO A 133 16.71 9.64 2.22
N VAL A 134 15.94 9.98 3.25
CA VAL A 134 14.55 10.43 3.07
C VAL A 134 14.56 11.90 2.65
N ASP A 135 14.78 12.14 1.37
CA ASP A 135 14.81 13.49 0.79
C ASP A 135 13.79 13.59 -0.36
N TRP A 136 12.86 14.55 -0.22
CA TRP A 136 11.81 14.78 -1.21
C TRP A 136 11.95 16.20 -1.79
N LYS A 137 12.62 16.28 -2.91
CA LYS A 137 12.87 17.55 -3.63
C LYS A 137 12.55 17.41 -5.12
N PRO A 138 11.26 17.26 -5.48
CA PRO A 138 10.89 17.17 -6.88
C PRO A 138 11.19 18.49 -7.61
N ALA A 139 11.92 18.40 -8.72
CA ALA A 139 12.06 19.52 -9.64
C ALA A 139 10.84 19.58 -10.58
N PRO A 140 10.58 20.73 -11.23
CA PRO A 140 9.58 20.81 -12.29
C PRO A 140 9.79 19.74 -13.37
N GLY A 141 8.75 19.00 -13.70
CA GLY A 141 8.83 17.88 -14.67
C GLY A 141 9.29 16.55 -14.09
N ALA A 142 9.56 16.47 -12.78
CA ALA A 142 9.85 15.20 -12.12
C ALA A 142 8.67 14.23 -12.24
N VAL A 143 9.03 12.95 -12.42
CA VAL A 143 8.06 11.84 -12.48
C VAL A 143 8.33 10.90 -11.32
N VAL A 144 7.29 10.56 -10.59
CA VAL A 144 7.31 9.52 -9.57
C VAL A 144 6.72 8.25 -10.16
N VAL A 145 7.38 7.13 -9.93
CA VAL A 145 6.87 5.82 -10.33
C VAL A 145 6.62 5.01 -9.05
N VAL A 146 5.44 4.44 -8.94
CA VAL A 146 5.10 3.54 -7.85
C VAL A 146 4.78 2.19 -8.47
N THR A 147 5.59 1.19 -8.13
CA THR A 147 5.49 -0.16 -8.66
C THR A 147 5.18 -1.14 -7.54
N HIS A 148 4.13 -1.94 -7.71
CA HIS A 148 3.86 -3.06 -6.83
C HIS A 148 4.47 -4.33 -7.41
N VAL A 149 5.33 -4.99 -6.63
CA VAL A 149 5.99 -6.24 -6.97
C VAL A 149 5.49 -7.32 -6.04
N ASP A 150 4.86 -8.34 -6.60
CA ASP A 150 4.34 -9.49 -5.87
C ASP A 150 5.06 -10.75 -6.37
N VAL A 151 5.68 -11.47 -5.45
CA VAL A 151 6.27 -12.78 -5.74
C VAL A 151 5.52 -13.87 -4.99
N ILE A 152 5.49 -15.08 -5.56
CA ILE A 152 4.90 -16.22 -4.85
C ILE A 152 5.66 -16.47 -3.53
N PRO A 153 4.97 -16.84 -2.42
CA PRO A 153 5.60 -16.94 -1.11
C PRO A 153 6.87 -17.80 -1.04
N PRO A 154 6.99 -18.94 -1.74
CA PRO A 154 8.23 -19.75 -1.74
C PRO A 154 9.44 -19.06 -2.38
N ARG A 155 9.22 -17.99 -3.17
CA ARG A 155 10.26 -17.25 -3.89
C ARG A 155 10.53 -15.88 -3.26
N LYS A 156 10.06 -15.64 -2.04
CA LYS A 156 10.22 -14.37 -1.32
C LYS A 156 11.68 -13.90 -1.28
N ASP A 157 12.61 -14.80 -0.94
CA ASP A 157 14.02 -14.42 -0.79
C ASP A 157 14.69 -14.10 -2.12
N ASP A 158 14.29 -14.76 -3.21
CA ASP A 158 14.70 -14.40 -4.57
C ASP A 158 14.18 -13.01 -4.94
N GLY A 159 12.92 -12.72 -4.61
CA GLY A 159 12.33 -11.39 -4.78
C GLY A 159 13.10 -10.32 -4.02
N VAL A 160 13.42 -10.56 -2.75
CA VAL A 160 14.24 -9.65 -1.93
C VAL A 160 15.59 -9.37 -2.59
N ALA A 161 16.28 -10.40 -3.06
CA ALA A 161 17.59 -10.25 -3.72
C ALA A 161 17.45 -9.44 -5.02
N ALA A 162 16.43 -9.75 -5.84
CA ALA A 162 16.22 -9.09 -7.13
C ALA A 162 15.87 -7.61 -6.97
N VAL A 163 14.96 -7.24 -6.06
CA VAL A 163 14.58 -5.82 -5.85
C VAL A 163 15.71 -5.00 -5.22
N LYS A 164 16.56 -5.60 -4.37
CA LYS A 164 17.75 -4.92 -3.82
C LYS A 164 18.78 -4.63 -4.88
N GLN A 165 19.08 -5.61 -5.73
CA GLN A 165 19.99 -5.43 -6.86
C GLN A 165 19.48 -4.33 -7.81
N LEU A 166 18.18 -4.36 -8.15
CA LEU A 166 17.57 -3.30 -8.97
C LEU A 166 17.78 -1.93 -8.33
N ALA A 167 17.53 -1.80 -7.01
CA ALA A 167 17.68 -0.53 -6.30
C ALA A 167 19.10 0.02 -6.34
N GLU A 168 20.11 -0.83 -6.14
CA GLU A 168 21.51 -0.44 -6.17
C GLU A 168 21.94 0.09 -7.55
N GLU A 169 21.53 -0.58 -8.62
CA GLU A 169 21.85 -0.16 -9.99
C GLU A 169 21.03 1.07 -10.41
N SER A 170 19.76 1.14 -10.04
CA SER A 170 18.90 2.25 -10.43
C SER A 170 19.32 3.58 -9.81
N ARG A 171 19.84 3.56 -8.57
CA ARG A 171 20.37 4.77 -7.91
C ARG A 171 21.56 5.39 -8.63
N LYS A 172 22.30 4.60 -9.45
CA LYS A 172 23.41 5.08 -10.29
C LYS A 172 22.92 5.64 -11.61
N GLY A 173 21.65 5.44 -11.95
CA GLY A 173 21.05 5.85 -13.22
C GLY A 173 21.00 7.36 -13.38
N ASP A 174 21.31 7.84 -14.60
CA ASP A 174 21.21 9.27 -14.90
C ASP A 174 19.77 9.77 -14.74
N GLY A 175 19.63 10.87 -14.00
CA GLY A 175 18.34 11.47 -13.68
C GLY A 175 17.59 10.79 -12.54
N ASN A 176 18.13 9.76 -11.87
CA ASN A 176 17.56 9.27 -10.62
C ASN A 176 17.65 10.35 -9.53
N VAL A 177 16.57 10.54 -8.80
CA VAL A 177 16.48 11.43 -7.63
C VAL A 177 16.28 10.61 -6.36
N MET A 178 15.46 9.56 -6.45
CA MET A 178 15.14 8.69 -5.34
C MET A 178 14.78 7.31 -5.86
N PHE A 179 15.22 6.27 -5.16
CA PHE A 179 14.81 4.90 -5.42
C PHE A 179 14.70 4.16 -4.10
N GLU A 180 13.48 3.93 -3.66
CA GLU A 180 13.16 3.27 -2.39
C GLU A 180 12.47 1.94 -2.67
N VAL A 181 12.91 0.88 -2.02
CA VAL A 181 12.23 -0.41 -1.97
C VAL A 181 11.79 -0.67 -0.55
N VAL A 182 10.50 -0.86 -0.37
CA VAL A 182 9.88 -1.13 0.92
C VAL A 182 9.12 -2.46 0.88
N GLN A 183 9.16 -3.23 1.96
CA GLN A 183 8.55 -4.55 2.07
C GLN A 183 7.27 -4.47 2.88
N GLN A 184 6.18 -5.00 2.36
CA GLN A 184 4.88 -4.95 3.04
C GLN A 184 4.90 -5.81 4.30
N ASN A 185 4.50 -5.21 5.44
CA ASN A 185 4.67 -5.83 6.75
C ASN A 185 3.84 -7.10 6.95
N ASN A 186 2.59 -7.11 6.48
CA ASN A 186 1.67 -8.25 6.60
C ASN A 186 1.75 -9.24 5.42
N ARG A 187 2.55 -8.92 4.38
CA ARG A 187 2.78 -9.76 3.21
C ARG A 187 4.26 -9.65 2.79
N PRO A 188 5.17 -10.38 3.44
CA PRO A 188 6.62 -10.21 3.23
C PRO A 188 7.12 -10.62 1.84
N ASN A 189 6.28 -11.21 1.01
CA ASN A 189 6.52 -11.49 -0.40
C ASN A 189 6.03 -10.37 -1.34
N HIS A 190 5.50 -9.27 -0.80
CA HIS A 190 5.08 -8.09 -1.54
C HIS A 190 6.00 -6.92 -1.26
N PHE A 191 6.41 -6.24 -2.31
CA PHE A 191 7.28 -5.07 -2.26
C PHE A 191 6.60 -3.90 -2.96
N THR A 192 6.89 -2.69 -2.50
CA THR A 192 6.58 -1.47 -3.25
C THR A 192 7.88 -0.77 -3.56
N VAL A 193 8.07 -0.44 -4.84
CA VAL A 193 9.18 0.38 -5.32
C VAL A 193 8.63 1.78 -5.54
N VAL A 194 9.26 2.78 -4.92
CA VAL A 194 8.93 4.19 -5.12
C VAL A 194 10.15 4.87 -5.70
N GLU A 195 10.00 5.38 -6.91
CA GLU A 195 11.07 6.00 -7.67
C GLU A 195 10.74 7.47 -7.95
N MET A 196 11.72 8.33 -7.97
CA MET A 196 11.61 9.68 -8.49
C MET A 196 12.72 9.94 -9.50
N TRP A 197 12.33 10.41 -10.67
CA TRP A 197 13.21 10.73 -11.78
C TRP A 197 13.05 12.19 -12.20
N LYS A 198 14.13 12.83 -12.61
CA LYS A 198 14.13 14.24 -13.03
C LYS A 198 13.16 14.51 -14.19
N THR A 199 12.96 13.55 -15.08
CA THR A 199 12.14 13.72 -16.29
C THR A 199 11.51 12.39 -16.74
N ALA A 200 10.45 12.48 -17.54
CA ALA A 200 9.85 11.31 -18.20
C ALA A 200 10.86 10.56 -19.11
N LYS A 201 11.82 11.30 -19.73
CA LYS A 201 12.88 10.68 -20.53
C LYS A 201 13.80 9.80 -19.67
N ALA A 202 14.13 10.24 -18.45
CA ALA A 202 14.92 9.43 -17.52
C ALA A 202 14.17 8.17 -17.08
N VAL A 203 12.85 8.24 -16.84
CA VAL A 203 12.01 7.05 -16.59
C VAL A 203 12.08 6.08 -17.76
N THR A 204 11.94 6.56 -19.00
CA THR A 204 12.02 5.71 -20.19
C THR A 204 13.41 5.07 -20.32
N ALA A 205 14.47 5.81 -20.10
CA ALA A 205 15.84 5.27 -20.14
C ALA A 205 16.04 4.18 -19.08
N HIS A 206 15.55 4.42 -17.85
CA HIS A 206 15.58 3.42 -16.77
C HIS A 206 14.80 2.16 -17.12
N SER A 207 13.58 2.29 -17.67
CA SER A 207 12.76 1.13 -18.02
C SER A 207 13.39 0.22 -19.08
N MET A 208 14.35 0.75 -19.87
CA MET A 208 15.09 0.04 -20.90
C MET A 208 16.51 -0.36 -20.44
N ALA A 209 16.93 0.04 -19.23
CA ALA A 209 18.26 -0.26 -18.71
C ALA A 209 18.49 -1.78 -18.57
N PRO A 210 19.72 -2.26 -18.73
CA PRO A 210 20.06 -3.68 -18.57
C PRO A 210 19.62 -4.24 -17.22
N ALA A 211 19.84 -3.51 -16.12
CA ALA A 211 19.44 -3.92 -14.77
C ALA A 211 17.94 -4.09 -14.61
N THR A 212 17.14 -3.19 -15.22
CA THR A 212 15.68 -3.29 -15.19
C THR A 212 15.16 -4.48 -15.99
N ARG A 213 15.79 -4.78 -17.14
CA ARG A 213 15.44 -5.98 -17.92
C ARG A 213 15.81 -7.25 -17.17
N GLU A 214 17.02 -7.33 -16.63
CA GLU A 214 17.46 -8.45 -15.80
C GLU A 214 16.54 -8.70 -14.61
N PHE A 215 16.11 -7.62 -13.93
CA PHE A 215 15.13 -7.71 -12.85
C PHE A 215 13.81 -8.33 -13.32
N ARG A 216 13.26 -7.86 -14.45
CA ARG A 216 11.99 -8.39 -15.00
C ARG A 216 12.13 -9.86 -15.40
N ASP A 217 13.27 -10.25 -15.98
CA ASP A 217 13.56 -11.63 -16.35
C ASP A 217 13.64 -12.56 -15.11
N LYS A 218 14.28 -12.07 -14.03
CA LYS A 218 14.33 -12.78 -12.75
C LYS A 218 12.97 -12.87 -12.07
N LEU A 219 12.15 -11.82 -12.20
CA LEU A 219 10.82 -11.76 -11.59
C LEU A 219 9.83 -12.68 -12.30
N ALA A 220 9.88 -12.79 -13.61
CA ALA A 220 8.87 -13.47 -14.42
C ALA A 220 8.50 -14.88 -13.92
N PRO A 221 9.46 -15.79 -13.57
CA PRO A 221 9.12 -17.13 -13.07
C PRO A 221 8.67 -17.15 -11.59
N ALA A 222 8.74 -16.02 -10.90
CA ALA A 222 8.44 -15.88 -9.47
C ALA A 222 7.24 -14.97 -9.19
N THR A 223 6.66 -14.34 -10.23
CA THR A 223 5.58 -13.37 -10.03
C THR A 223 4.31 -14.02 -9.49
N GLY A 224 3.72 -13.38 -8.46
CA GLY A 224 2.45 -13.78 -7.86
C GLY A 224 1.25 -13.00 -8.40
N ALA A 225 1.51 -11.84 -9.05
CA ALA A 225 0.50 -11.01 -9.69
C ALA A 225 1.10 -10.27 -10.88
N LEU A 226 0.25 -9.60 -11.65
CA LEU A 226 0.70 -8.75 -12.74
C LEU A 226 1.59 -7.62 -12.21
N TYR A 227 2.64 -7.30 -12.98
CA TYR A 227 3.53 -6.19 -12.69
C TYR A 227 2.77 -4.87 -12.85
N ASP A 228 2.52 -4.17 -11.73
CA ASP A 228 1.72 -2.94 -11.69
C ASP A 228 2.64 -1.73 -11.47
N GLU A 229 3.04 -1.09 -12.56
CA GLU A 229 3.87 0.11 -12.60
C GLU A 229 3.02 1.31 -13.01
N ARG A 230 2.93 2.32 -12.15
CA ARG A 230 2.12 3.52 -12.38
C ARG A 230 2.95 4.78 -12.25
N LYS A 231 2.68 5.76 -13.15
CA LYS A 231 3.42 7.03 -13.22
C LYS A 231 2.59 8.17 -12.67
N TYR A 232 3.24 8.98 -11.85
CA TYR A 232 2.62 10.07 -11.13
C TYR A 232 3.43 11.36 -11.30
N ARG A 233 2.76 12.47 -11.09
CA ARG A 233 3.39 13.77 -10.88
C ARG A 233 3.31 14.15 -9.40
N PRO A 234 4.35 14.77 -8.81
CA PRO A 234 4.24 15.38 -7.49
C PRO A 234 3.13 16.43 -7.46
N VAL A 235 2.44 16.55 -6.33
CA VAL A 235 1.46 17.61 -6.07
C VAL A 235 2.05 18.58 -5.06
N GLU A 236 2.15 19.86 -5.44
CA GLU A 236 2.58 20.96 -4.59
C GLU A 236 1.47 21.42 -3.62
#